data_fabee5cb3fcc2f1a0800dd6837a5028c
#
_entry.id   fabee5cb3fcc2f1a0800dd6837a5028c
#
_cell.length_a   1.000
_cell.length_b   1.000
_cell.length_c   1.000
_cell.angle_alpha   90.00
_cell.angle_beta   90.00
_cell.angle_gamma   90.00
#
_symmetry.space_group_name_H-M   'P 1'
#
loop_
_entity.id
_entity.type
_entity.pdbx_description
1 polymer ?
#
loop_
_entity_poly.entity_id
_entity_poly.type
_entity_poly.pdbx_seq_one_letter_code
_entity_poly.pdbx_strand_id
1 'polypeptide(L)'
;MPPQNSVNESEGRYLQDGFWQHGRFYGSWKPGKYLFPIDSQQEELNRLDIFHKVFLLARDNKPFLAPIRRTSPRIMDIGTGTGIWAINVAEEPSANVDRIPPGFMPKQYDIEEPSWGPLLADCDLIHMRMLLGSIQTDLWPQVYHNAFEHLTPGIGFLEHIEVDWIPRCDDDERPANSAFVKWAELFLDGMDRFNRSVRVIPQEHRQMLEATGFTDVKQEVIKAYVCPWSADRNEREIARWFNIGLSHSLEAMSLKPLIEKLGFEAEDVRELCERAKRETCVLRYHTYCNIHVWTARKPGPQQ
;
A
#
# COMPACT_ATOMS: atom_id res chain seq x y z
N MET A 1 -42.00 -24.29 11.80
CA MET A 1 -40.71 -23.78 12.29
C MET A 1 -39.69 -24.08 11.20
N PRO A 2 -39.13 -23.08 10.52
CA PRO A 2 -38.00 -23.29 9.60
C PRO A 2 -36.70 -23.35 10.39
N PRO A 3 -35.68 -24.06 9.92
CA PRO A 3 -34.41 -24.22 10.62
C PRO A 3 -33.63 -22.92 10.62
N GLN A 4 -33.13 -22.54 11.79
CA GLN A 4 -32.15 -21.47 11.95
C GLN A 4 -30.81 -21.89 11.33
N ASN A 5 -30.42 -21.24 10.24
CA ASN A 5 -29.08 -21.31 9.72
C ASN A 5 -28.15 -20.57 10.69
N SER A 6 -27.35 -21.29 11.43
CA SER A 6 -26.20 -20.76 12.13
C SER A 6 -25.11 -20.38 11.11
N VAL A 7 -25.12 -19.14 10.65
CA VAL A 7 -23.98 -18.55 9.95
C VAL A 7 -22.85 -18.43 10.98
N ASN A 8 -21.69 -18.97 10.65
CA ASN A 8 -20.49 -18.89 11.47
C ASN A 8 -20.15 -17.41 11.77
N GLU A 9 -20.33 -17.01 13.02
CA GLU A 9 -20.13 -15.64 13.52
C GLU A 9 -18.65 -15.19 13.58
N SER A 10 -17.69 -16.02 13.18
CA SER A 10 -16.25 -15.70 13.30
C SER A 10 -15.64 -14.96 12.14
N GLU A 11 -16.25 -14.95 10.95
CA GLU A 11 -15.65 -14.38 9.74
C GLU A 11 -16.03 -12.89 9.46
N GLY A 12 -16.99 -12.33 10.17
CA GLY A 12 -17.49 -10.96 9.94
C GLY A 12 -17.11 -9.91 11.00
N ARG A 13 -16.42 -10.29 12.09
CA ARG A 13 -16.24 -9.39 13.26
C ARG A 13 -15.19 -8.30 13.09
N TYR A 14 -14.25 -8.39 12.15
CA TYR A 14 -13.12 -7.45 12.05
C TYR A 14 -13.47 -6.08 11.43
N LEU A 15 -14.64 -5.94 10.81
CA LEU A 15 -15.10 -4.70 10.17
C LEU A 15 -16.25 -4.00 10.93
N GLN A 16 -16.68 -4.51 12.08
CA GLN A 16 -17.90 -4.00 12.77
C GLN A 16 -17.64 -2.87 13.76
N ASP A 17 -16.43 -2.70 14.28
CA ASP A 17 -16.13 -1.68 15.27
C ASP A 17 -15.46 -0.46 14.63
N GLY A 18 -16.13 0.68 14.63
CA GLY A 18 -15.62 1.91 14.06
C GLY A 18 -16.49 3.13 14.42
N PHE A 19 -16.14 4.25 13.86
CA PHE A 19 -16.83 5.53 14.09
C PHE A 19 -16.92 6.35 12.81
N TRP A 20 -17.96 7.16 12.71
CA TRP A 20 -18.15 8.10 11.63
C TRP A 20 -17.44 9.42 11.91
N GLN A 21 -16.63 9.89 10.95
CA GLN A 21 -15.94 11.17 11.01
C GLN A 21 -15.81 11.75 9.59
N HIS A 22 -16.03 13.04 9.43
CA HIS A 22 -16.00 13.75 8.14
C HIS A 22 -16.86 13.10 7.04
N GLY A 23 -17.94 12.40 7.45
CA GLY A 23 -18.84 11.70 6.52
C GLY A 23 -18.36 10.32 6.05
N ARG A 24 -17.24 9.79 6.58
CA ARG A 24 -16.67 8.47 6.27
C ARG A 24 -16.56 7.62 7.54
N PHE A 25 -16.50 6.30 7.38
CA PHE A 25 -16.36 5.35 8.48
C PHE A 25 -14.89 4.96 8.69
N TYR A 26 -14.42 5.05 9.93
CA TYR A 26 -13.04 4.70 10.33
C TYR A 26 -13.04 3.56 11.33
N GLY A 27 -12.04 2.67 11.25
CA GLY A 27 -11.89 1.56 12.19
C GLY A 27 -11.51 2.02 13.58
N SER A 28 -12.02 1.31 14.59
CA SER A 28 -11.72 1.55 16.00
C SER A 28 -10.52 0.77 16.53
N TRP A 29 -9.94 -0.15 15.76
CA TRP A 29 -8.75 -0.87 16.19
C TRP A 29 -7.55 0.08 16.25
N LYS A 30 -7.06 0.33 17.47
CA LYS A 30 -5.98 1.31 17.75
C LYS A 30 -6.23 2.66 17.06
N PRO A 31 -7.22 3.46 17.52
CA PRO A 31 -7.60 4.71 16.89
C PRO A 31 -6.40 5.65 16.69
N GLY A 32 -6.34 6.33 15.55
CA GLY A 32 -5.26 7.25 15.20
C GLY A 32 -4.02 6.58 14.58
N LYS A 33 -3.96 5.24 14.48
CA LYS A 33 -2.89 4.54 13.78
C LYS A 33 -3.14 4.43 12.27
N TYR A 34 -4.37 4.11 11.87
CA TYR A 34 -4.76 4.13 10.46
C TYR A 34 -5.63 5.35 10.20
N LEU A 35 -5.20 6.23 9.30
CA LEU A 35 -5.80 7.54 9.11
C LEU A 35 -6.85 7.56 7.98
N PHE A 36 -6.99 6.48 7.22
CA PHE A 36 -7.91 6.42 6.09
C PHE A 36 -9.21 5.70 6.48
N PRO A 37 -10.34 6.03 5.81
CA PRO A 37 -11.60 5.36 6.09
C PRO A 37 -11.54 3.87 5.72
N ILE A 38 -12.36 3.07 6.40
CA ILE A 38 -12.58 1.65 6.11
C ILE A 38 -14.07 1.38 5.95
N ASP A 39 -14.78 2.25 5.23
CA ASP A 39 -16.22 2.17 5.14
C ASP A 39 -16.73 0.83 4.60
N SER A 40 -17.77 0.34 5.25
CA SER A 40 -18.39 -0.96 5.01
C SER A 40 -19.10 -1.09 3.65
N GLN A 41 -19.20 0.00 2.87
CA GLN A 41 -19.80 0.00 1.53
C GLN A 41 -18.81 -0.45 0.43
N GLN A 42 -17.78 -1.19 0.79
CA GLN A 42 -16.80 -1.79 -0.12
C GLN A 42 -15.89 -0.81 -0.90
N GLU A 43 -16.14 0.51 -0.87
CA GLU A 43 -15.36 1.45 -1.68
C GLU A 43 -13.87 1.44 -1.35
N GLU A 44 -13.53 1.44 -0.06
CA GLU A 44 -12.13 1.41 0.37
C GLU A 44 -11.47 0.05 0.11
N LEU A 45 -12.18 -1.05 0.38
CA LEU A 45 -11.68 -2.40 0.07
C LEU A 45 -11.50 -2.57 -1.45
N ASN A 46 -12.46 -2.11 -2.25
CA ASN A 46 -12.33 -2.12 -3.71
C ASN A 46 -11.14 -1.27 -4.19
N ARG A 47 -10.87 -0.14 -3.55
CA ARG A 47 -9.70 0.70 -3.84
C ARG A 47 -8.40 -0.08 -3.64
N LEU A 48 -8.27 -0.82 -2.55
CA LEU A 48 -7.08 -1.65 -2.27
C LEU A 48 -6.92 -2.76 -3.31
N ASP A 49 -8.03 -3.39 -3.74
CA ASP A 49 -8.01 -4.43 -4.78
C ASP A 49 -7.67 -3.85 -6.16
N ILE A 50 -8.13 -2.63 -6.48
CA ILE A 50 -7.74 -1.91 -7.68
C ILE A 50 -6.22 -1.66 -7.69
N PHE A 51 -5.64 -1.18 -6.59
CA PHE A 51 -4.19 -1.02 -6.48
C PHE A 51 -3.44 -2.33 -6.58
N HIS A 52 -3.98 -3.43 -6.04
CA HIS A 52 -3.39 -4.75 -6.26
C HIS A 52 -3.27 -5.08 -7.76
N LYS A 53 -4.31 -4.80 -8.55
CA LYS A 53 -4.27 -4.97 -10.01
C LYS A 53 -3.23 -4.08 -10.68
N VAL A 54 -3.10 -2.82 -10.23
CA VAL A 54 -2.05 -1.90 -10.71
C VAL A 54 -0.66 -2.50 -10.50
N PHE A 55 -0.38 -2.96 -9.27
CA PHE A 55 0.92 -3.53 -8.94
C PHE A 55 1.22 -4.83 -9.68
N LEU A 56 0.23 -5.66 -9.96
CA LEU A 56 0.42 -6.85 -10.79
C LEU A 56 0.78 -6.46 -12.22
N LEU A 57 -0.01 -5.59 -12.86
CA LEU A 57 0.24 -5.13 -14.23
C LEU A 57 1.59 -4.45 -14.37
N ALA A 58 1.94 -3.58 -13.42
CA ALA A 58 3.22 -2.86 -13.42
C ALA A 58 4.45 -3.78 -13.30
N ARG A 59 4.27 -5.03 -12.89
CA ARG A 59 5.33 -6.02 -12.70
C ARG A 59 5.16 -7.27 -13.58
N ASP A 60 4.54 -7.13 -14.75
CA ASP A 60 4.29 -8.24 -15.70
C ASP A 60 3.54 -9.43 -15.06
N ASN A 61 2.56 -9.12 -14.23
CA ASN A 61 1.76 -10.06 -13.41
C ASN A 61 2.58 -10.92 -12.42
N LYS A 62 3.80 -10.50 -12.07
CA LYS A 62 4.56 -11.13 -10.99
C LYS A 62 4.05 -10.64 -9.64
N PRO A 63 3.69 -11.53 -8.72
CA PRO A 63 3.20 -11.14 -7.40
C PRO A 63 4.31 -10.51 -6.53
N PHE A 64 5.58 -10.86 -6.79
CA PHE A 64 6.78 -10.28 -6.17
C PHE A 64 7.96 -10.33 -7.14
N LEU A 65 8.98 -9.48 -6.91
CA LEU A 65 10.22 -9.43 -7.68
C LEU A 65 11.40 -10.10 -6.96
N ALA A 66 11.27 -10.34 -5.66
CA ALA A 66 12.29 -11.01 -4.87
C ALA A 66 12.62 -12.40 -5.46
N PRO A 67 13.90 -12.75 -5.65
CA PRO A 67 14.31 -13.97 -6.36
C PRO A 67 14.25 -15.21 -5.46
N ILE A 68 13.05 -15.56 -4.97
CA ILE A 68 12.83 -16.72 -4.12
C ILE A 68 13.00 -18.00 -4.94
N ARG A 69 13.71 -18.98 -4.38
CA ARG A 69 14.04 -20.26 -5.05
C ARG A 69 13.41 -21.50 -4.41
N ARG A 70 12.68 -21.35 -3.29
CA ARG A 70 12.03 -22.50 -2.62
C ARG A 70 10.72 -22.86 -3.29
N THR A 71 10.41 -24.16 -3.36
CA THR A 71 9.16 -24.69 -3.90
C THR A 71 7.97 -24.50 -2.95
N SER A 72 8.23 -24.33 -1.65
CA SER A 72 7.22 -24.02 -0.62
C SER A 72 7.77 -22.93 0.28
N PRO A 73 7.76 -21.68 -0.16
CA PRO A 73 8.33 -20.59 0.61
C PRO A 73 7.46 -20.22 1.81
N ARG A 74 8.09 -19.83 2.91
CA ARG A 74 7.43 -19.20 4.06
C ARG A 74 7.35 -17.70 3.80
N ILE A 75 6.15 -17.20 3.62
CA ILE A 75 5.91 -15.80 3.25
C ILE A 75 5.09 -15.11 4.32
N MET A 76 5.51 -13.91 4.71
CA MET A 76 4.75 -13.02 5.59
C MET A 76 4.39 -11.75 4.81
N ASP A 77 3.09 -11.47 4.74
CA ASP A 77 2.54 -10.24 4.15
C ASP A 77 2.16 -9.29 5.27
N ILE A 78 2.86 -8.17 5.37
CA ILE A 78 2.65 -7.16 6.39
C ILE A 78 1.67 -6.10 5.88
N GLY A 79 0.61 -5.84 6.66
CA GLY A 79 -0.45 -4.93 6.26
C GLY A 79 -1.29 -5.50 5.12
N THR A 80 -1.66 -6.75 5.23
CA THR A 80 -2.31 -7.56 4.18
C THR A 80 -3.60 -6.96 3.60
N GLY A 81 -4.24 -5.99 4.27
CA GLY A 81 -5.46 -5.32 3.82
C GLY A 81 -6.59 -6.32 3.58
N THR A 82 -7.10 -6.41 2.35
CA THR A 82 -8.14 -7.38 1.94
C THR A 82 -7.64 -8.83 1.90
N GLY A 83 -6.34 -9.04 2.00
CA GLY A 83 -5.73 -10.37 1.84
C GLY A 83 -5.53 -10.80 0.38
N ILE A 84 -5.98 -10.03 -0.59
CA ILE A 84 -5.98 -10.41 -2.01
C ILE A 84 -4.59 -10.79 -2.52
N TRP A 85 -3.53 -10.07 -2.09
CA TRP A 85 -2.17 -10.41 -2.50
C TRP A 85 -1.72 -11.76 -1.93
N ALA A 86 -1.92 -11.99 -0.64
CA ALA A 86 -1.53 -13.22 0.03
C ALA A 86 -2.32 -14.43 -0.51
N ILE A 87 -3.61 -14.24 -0.81
CA ILE A 87 -4.46 -15.25 -1.45
C ILE A 87 -3.89 -15.59 -2.85
N ASN A 88 -3.61 -14.59 -3.69
CA ASN A 88 -3.06 -14.82 -5.04
C ASN A 88 -1.69 -15.52 -5.02
N VAL A 89 -0.85 -15.25 -4.00
CA VAL A 89 0.44 -15.95 -3.83
C VAL A 89 0.26 -17.39 -3.39
N ALA A 90 -0.77 -17.66 -2.57
CA ALA A 90 -1.04 -18.99 -2.02
C ALA A 90 -1.87 -19.87 -2.98
N GLU A 91 -2.57 -19.29 -3.94
CA GLU A 91 -3.34 -20.03 -4.95
C GLU A 91 -2.40 -20.73 -5.94
N GLU A 92 -2.43 -22.05 -5.97
CA GLU A 92 -1.97 -22.79 -7.15
C GLU A 92 -2.98 -22.57 -8.32
N PRO A 93 -2.55 -22.63 -9.59
CA PRO A 93 -3.39 -22.31 -10.77
C PRO A 93 -4.71 -23.10 -10.93
N SER A 94 -5.06 -23.98 -10.01
CA SER A 94 -6.20 -24.90 -10.06
C SER A 94 -7.24 -24.74 -8.95
N ALA A 95 -7.14 -23.76 -8.05
CA ALA A 95 -8.05 -23.64 -6.91
C ALA A 95 -9.27 -22.74 -7.18
N ASN A 96 -10.45 -23.17 -6.73
CA ASN A 96 -11.70 -22.43 -6.76
C ASN A 96 -11.61 -21.15 -5.91
N VAL A 97 -12.00 -20.03 -6.48
CA VAL A 97 -11.85 -18.64 -5.98
C VAL A 97 -12.58 -18.34 -4.65
N ASP A 98 -13.40 -19.26 -4.12
CA ASP A 98 -14.26 -19.00 -2.95
C ASP A 98 -13.73 -19.58 -1.62
N ARG A 99 -12.47 -20.03 -1.56
CA ARG A 99 -11.89 -20.59 -0.34
C ARG A 99 -10.54 -19.98 -0.03
N ILE A 100 -10.33 -19.61 1.25
CA ILE A 100 -9.01 -19.26 1.77
C ILE A 100 -8.06 -20.45 1.52
N PRO A 101 -6.91 -20.23 0.80
CA PRO A 101 -6.01 -21.33 0.48
C PRO A 101 -5.46 -22.02 1.72
N PRO A 102 -5.22 -23.34 1.68
CA PRO A 102 -4.55 -24.04 2.76
C PRO A 102 -3.19 -23.41 3.08
N GLY A 103 -2.93 -23.13 4.37
CA GLY A 103 -1.68 -22.51 4.81
C GLY A 103 -1.71 -20.99 4.92
N PHE A 104 -2.78 -20.32 4.47
CA PHE A 104 -3.00 -18.91 4.76
C PHE A 104 -3.50 -18.74 6.21
N MET A 105 -2.75 -18.00 7.02
CA MET A 105 -3.08 -17.79 8.44
C MET A 105 -3.10 -16.27 8.73
N PRO A 106 -4.27 -15.61 8.67
CA PRO A 106 -4.38 -14.20 9.01
C PRO A 106 -4.13 -14.02 10.51
N LYS A 107 -3.38 -12.98 10.85
CA LYS A 107 -3.10 -12.62 12.23
C LYS A 107 -3.23 -11.11 12.42
N GLN A 108 -4.09 -10.68 13.34
CA GLN A 108 -4.15 -9.29 13.73
C GLN A 108 -2.99 -8.96 14.68
N TYR A 109 -2.12 -8.07 14.24
CA TYR A 109 -0.95 -7.66 15.02
C TYR A 109 -0.58 -6.20 14.69
N ASP A 110 -0.10 -5.47 15.71
CA ASP A 110 0.40 -4.12 15.50
C ASP A 110 1.89 -4.16 15.19
N ILE A 111 2.25 -3.85 13.95
CA ILE A 111 3.63 -3.90 13.47
C ILE A 111 4.52 -2.79 14.05
N GLU A 112 3.94 -1.79 14.72
CA GLU A 112 4.67 -0.78 15.50
C GLU A 112 5.09 -1.28 16.90
N GLU A 113 4.68 -2.50 17.30
CA GLU A 113 5.15 -3.10 18.54
C GLU A 113 6.67 -3.35 18.50
N PRO A 114 7.38 -3.18 19.63
CA PRO A 114 8.84 -3.31 19.66
C PRO A 114 9.36 -4.67 19.21
N SER A 115 8.59 -5.73 19.35
CA SER A 115 8.99 -7.10 19.00
C SER A 115 7.90 -7.81 18.23
N TRP A 116 8.28 -8.51 17.17
CA TRP A 116 7.37 -9.36 16.36
C TRP A 116 7.39 -10.84 16.78
N GLY A 117 7.88 -11.15 17.97
CA GLY A 117 7.97 -12.55 18.48
C GLY A 117 6.74 -13.43 18.25
N PRO A 118 5.48 -12.91 18.30
CA PRO A 118 4.30 -13.69 17.97
C PRO A 118 4.11 -13.99 16.48
N LEU A 119 4.84 -13.32 15.57
CA LEU A 119 4.69 -13.49 14.12
C LEU A 119 5.52 -14.65 13.57
N LEU A 120 5.32 -14.97 12.29
CA LEU A 120 6.02 -16.03 11.58
C LEU A 120 7.52 -15.73 11.51
N ALA A 121 8.37 -16.63 11.98
CA ALA A 121 9.83 -16.56 11.86
C ALA A 121 10.34 -17.40 10.68
N ASP A 122 11.63 -17.24 10.36
CA ASP A 122 12.34 -17.96 9.28
C ASP A 122 11.61 -17.83 7.93
N CYS A 123 11.21 -16.60 7.59
CA CYS A 123 10.56 -16.30 6.34
C CYS A 123 11.56 -16.27 5.18
N ASP A 124 11.11 -16.78 4.02
CA ASP A 124 11.83 -16.65 2.76
C ASP A 124 11.51 -15.32 2.07
N LEU A 125 10.30 -14.76 2.35
CA LEU A 125 9.90 -13.43 1.93
C LEU A 125 9.10 -12.75 3.03
N ILE A 126 9.41 -11.48 3.28
CA ILE A 126 8.52 -10.53 3.93
C ILE A 126 8.13 -9.49 2.88
N HIS A 127 6.83 -9.37 2.65
CA HIS A 127 6.26 -8.44 1.68
C HIS A 127 5.57 -7.29 2.43
N MET A 128 5.85 -6.07 2.00
CA MET A 128 5.25 -4.83 2.51
C MET A 128 4.79 -3.99 1.33
N ARG A 129 3.57 -3.44 1.40
CA ARG A 129 3.04 -2.63 0.31
C ARG A 129 2.12 -1.53 0.81
N MET A 130 2.39 -0.28 0.40
CA MET A 130 1.61 0.91 0.76
C MET A 130 1.44 1.06 2.28
N LEU A 131 2.54 0.92 3.01
CA LEU A 131 2.57 1.06 4.47
C LEU A 131 3.04 2.44 4.93
N LEU A 132 3.61 3.26 4.05
CA LEU A 132 3.83 4.68 4.34
C LEU A 132 2.49 5.33 4.70
N GLY A 133 2.50 6.13 5.76
CA GLY A 133 1.27 6.69 6.34
C GLY A 133 0.56 5.79 7.35
N SER A 134 0.77 4.48 7.32
CA SER A 134 0.22 3.54 8.31
C SER A 134 1.18 3.29 9.48
N ILE A 135 2.46 3.58 9.30
CA ILE A 135 3.53 3.45 10.30
C ILE A 135 4.03 4.85 10.66
N GLN A 136 4.32 5.09 11.93
CA GLN A 136 4.97 6.34 12.36
C GLN A 136 6.35 6.47 11.71
N THR A 137 6.69 7.67 11.27
CA THR A 137 7.88 7.92 10.46
C THR A 137 9.18 7.50 11.17
N ASP A 138 9.27 7.73 12.46
CA ASP A 138 10.42 7.40 13.29
C ASP A 138 10.53 5.91 13.66
N LEU A 139 9.48 5.11 13.43
CA LEU A 139 9.48 3.67 13.71
C LEU A 139 9.95 2.80 12.54
N TRP A 140 10.18 3.35 11.36
CA TRP A 140 10.63 2.59 10.19
C TRP A 140 11.93 1.81 10.41
N PRO A 141 12.97 2.34 11.09
CA PRO A 141 14.17 1.56 11.41
C PRO A 141 13.88 0.32 12.25
N GLN A 142 12.96 0.42 13.23
CA GLN A 142 12.52 -0.70 14.06
C GLN A 142 11.72 -1.74 13.23
N VAL A 143 10.83 -1.28 12.33
CA VAL A 143 10.05 -2.16 11.45
C VAL A 143 10.99 -2.95 10.53
N TYR A 144 11.97 -2.31 9.92
CA TYR A 144 12.98 -3.00 9.11
C TYR A 144 13.84 -3.96 9.93
N HIS A 145 14.22 -3.58 11.17
CA HIS A 145 14.96 -4.48 12.06
C HIS A 145 14.12 -5.72 12.40
N ASN A 146 12.87 -5.56 12.78
CA ASN A 146 11.97 -6.68 13.06
C ASN A 146 11.79 -7.59 11.83
N ALA A 147 11.64 -7.01 10.63
CA ALA A 147 11.58 -7.77 9.39
C ALA A 147 12.88 -8.55 9.15
N PHE A 148 14.03 -7.91 9.36
CA PHE A 148 15.33 -8.56 9.24
C PHE A 148 15.46 -9.77 10.17
N GLU A 149 15.07 -9.63 11.44
CA GLU A 149 15.12 -10.73 12.41
C GLU A 149 14.27 -11.93 11.99
N HIS A 150 13.10 -11.68 11.36
CA HIS A 150 12.15 -12.71 10.96
C HIS A 150 12.48 -13.38 9.61
N LEU A 151 13.51 -12.92 8.90
CA LEU A 151 13.95 -13.53 7.64
C LEU A 151 14.98 -14.63 7.88
N THR A 152 14.95 -15.66 7.02
CA THR A 152 15.94 -16.73 7.00
C THR A 152 17.31 -16.21 6.56
N PRO A 153 18.36 -16.37 7.36
CA PRO A 153 19.71 -15.93 6.97
C PRO A 153 20.18 -16.58 5.65
N GLY A 154 20.77 -15.79 4.78
CA GLY A 154 21.36 -16.19 3.51
C GLY A 154 20.40 -16.32 2.34
N ILE A 155 19.10 -16.55 2.59
CA ILE A 155 18.10 -16.81 1.53
C ILE A 155 16.85 -15.93 1.63
N GLY A 156 16.55 -15.33 2.78
CA GLY A 156 15.37 -14.53 2.99
C GLY A 156 15.47 -13.15 2.36
N PHE A 157 14.37 -12.66 1.80
CA PHE A 157 14.25 -11.34 1.17
C PHE A 157 13.14 -10.51 1.81
N LEU A 158 13.39 -9.22 1.92
CA LEU A 158 12.37 -8.20 2.10
C LEU A 158 12.02 -7.64 0.72
N GLU A 159 10.72 -7.48 0.44
CA GLU A 159 10.20 -6.66 -0.65
C GLU A 159 9.31 -5.56 -0.09
N HIS A 160 9.61 -4.31 -0.40
CA HIS A 160 8.83 -3.14 0.03
C HIS A 160 8.41 -2.32 -1.19
N ILE A 161 7.12 -2.02 -1.32
CA ILE A 161 6.52 -1.34 -2.48
C ILE A 161 5.75 -0.11 -2.01
N GLU A 162 6.05 1.05 -2.60
CA GLU A 162 5.35 2.30 -2.29
C GLU A 162 5.03 3.10 -3.55
N VAL A 163 3.98 3.89 -3.47
CA VAL A 163 3.64 4.90 -4.48
C VAL A 163 4.18 6.25 -4.02
N ASP A 164 5.01 6.87 -4.83
CA ASP A 164 5.39 8.27 -4.64
C ASP A 164 4.30 9.16 -5.22
N TRP A 165 3.54 9.78 -4.34
CA TRP A 165 2.38 10.60 -4.68
C TRP A 165 2.73 11.96 -5.29
N ILE A 166 4.02 12.29 -5.48
CA ILE A 166 4.45 13.52 -6.14
C ILE A 166 4.19 13.38 -7.65
N PRO A 167 3.27 14.16 -8.24
CA PRO A 167 3.00 14.12 -9.67
C PRO A 167 4.17 14.65 -10.48
N ARG A 168 4.60 13.90 -11.50
CA ARG A 168 5.65 14.26 -12.45
C ARG A 168 5.08 14.39 -13.87
N CYS A 169 5.76 15.17 -14.69
CA CYS A 169 5.46 15.33 -16.10
C CYS A 169 6.79 15.56 -16.83
N ASP A 170 7.03 14.86 -17.93
CA ASP A 170 8.32 14.94 -18.62
C ASP A 170 8.33 16.04 -19.70
N ASP A 171 7.18 16.54 -20.13
CA ASP A 171 6.99 17.43 -21.29
C ASP A 171 6.35 18.79 -20.97
N ASP A 172 6.23 19.15 -19.69
CA ASP A 172 5.67 20.42 -19.21
C ASP A 172 4.23 20.74 -19.69
N GLU A 173 3.50 19.76 -20.23
CA GLU A 173 2.10 19.95 -20.67
C GLU A 173 1.11 20.13 -19.50
N ARG A 174 1.55 19.91 -18.28
CA ARG A 174 0.74 20.10 -17.09
C ARG A 174 0.53 21.59 -16.79
N PRO A 175 -0.69 22.01 -16.38
CA PRO A 175 -0.93 23.42 -16.05
C PRO A 175 -0.10 23.88 -14.85
N ALA A 176 0.38 25.11 -14.86
CA ALA A 176 1.17 25.71 -13.78
C ALA A 176 0.42 25.73 -12.42
N ASN A 177 -0.92 25.81 -12.45
CA ASN A 177 -1.80 25.80 -11.28
C ASN A 177 -2.51 24.42 -11.12
N SER A 178 -1.80 23.33 -11.37
CA SER A 178 -2.33 21.97 -11.29
C SER A 178 -3.00 21.68 -9.95
N ALA A 179 -4.26 21.27 -10.00
CA ALA A 179 -5.00 20.87 -8.81
C ALA A 179 -4.47 19.56 -8.24
N PHE A 180 -3.98 18.66 -9.09
CA PHE A 180 -3.40 17.40 -8.65
C PHE A 180 -2.05 17.61 -7.93
N VAL A 181 -1.19 18.52 -8.40
CA VAL A 181 0.03 18.90 -7.67
C VAL A 181 -0.31 19.53 -6.33
N LYS A 182 -1.27 20.48 -6.33
CA LYS A 182 -1.70 21.14 -5.07
C LYS A 182 -2.25 20.13 -4.06
N TRP A 183 -3.04 19.16 -4.53
CA TRP A 183 -3.53 18.08 -3.69
C TRP A 183 -2.36 17.27 -3.10
N ALA A 184 -1.40 16.86 -3.91
CA ALA A 184 -0.25 16.08 -3.45
C ALA A 184 0.56 16.83 -2.38
N GLU A 185 0.86 18.10 -2.59
CA GLU A 185 1.58 18.95 -1.64
C GLU A 185 0.87 19.00 -0.27
N LEU A 186 -0.44 19.26 -0.27
CA LEU A 186 -1.24 19.36 0.95
C LEU A 186 -1.37 18.01 1.65
N PHE A 187 -1.60 16.94 0.88
CA PHE A 187 -1.67 15.58 1.42
C PHE A 187 -0.36 15.19 2.12
N LEU A 188 0.77 15.39 1.45
CA LEU A 188 2.09 15.08 2.00
C LEU A 188 2.36 15.90 3.27
N ASP A 189 2.09 17.22 3.26
CA ASP A 189 2.28 18.09 4.44
C ASP A 189 1.36 17.67 5.60
N GLY A 190 0.10 17.37 5.33
CA GLY A 190 -0.83 16.90 6.35
C GLY A 190 -0.40 15.59 7.00
N MET A 191 0.10 14.63 6.23
CA MET A 191 0.59 13.35 6.72
C MET A 191 1.88 13.51 7.54
N ASP A 192 2.79 14.39 7.11
CA ASP A 192 4.00 14.70 7.88
C ASP A 192 3.65 15.25 9.28
N ARG A 193 2.61 16.09 9.39
CA ARG A 193 2.14 16.61 10.69
C ARG A 193 1.47 15.57 11.59
N PHE A 194 1.11 14.42 11.04
CA PHE A 194 0.69 13.25 11.84
C PHE A 194 1.87 12.39 12.31
N ASN A 195 3.12 12.72 11.96
CA ASN A 195 4.28 11.84 12.09
C ASN A 195 4.07 10.49 11.36
N ARG A 196 3.36 10.52 10.22
CA ARG A 196 3.03 9.37 9.38
C ARG A 196 3.28 9.75 7.93
N SER A 197 4.54 10.09 7.63
CA SER A 197 4.94 10.53 6.29
C SER A 197 4.61 9.47 5.24
N VAL A 198 4.12 9.97 4.10
CA VAL A 198 3.93 9.17 2.88
C VAL A 198 4.92 9.58 1.79
N ARG A 199 5.95 10.36 2.16
CA ARG A 199 7.01 10.75 1.24
C ARG A 199 7.93 9.57 0.96
N VAL A 200 8.09 9.28 -0.31
CA VAL A 200 9.11 8.33 -0.76
C VAL A 200 10.43 9.08 -0.95
N ILE A 201 11.40 8.80 -0.08
CA ILE A 201 12.77 9.34 -0.17
C ILE A 201 13.71 8.14 -0.42
N PRO A 202 14.05 7.84 -1.69
CA PRO A 202 14.71 6.60 -2.05
C PRO A 202 16.05 6.36 -1.33
N GLN A 203 16.82 7.42 -1.12
CA GLN A 203 18.11 7.35 -0.43
C GLN A 203 17.95 6.97 1.04
N GLU A 204 16.95 7.54 1.73
CA GLU A 204 16.70 7.23 3.15
C GLU A 204 16.22 5.78 3.31
N HIS A 205 15.31 5.30 2.45
CA HIS A 205 14.88 3.91 2.47
C HIS A 205 16.06 2.94 2.27
N ARG A 206 16.92 3.22 1.29
CA ARG A 206 18.14 2.45 1.07
C ARG A 206 19.05 2.45 2.29
N GLN A 207 19.34 3.63 2.85
CA GLN A 207 20.20 3.79 4.02
C GLN A 207 19.65 3.04 5.24
N MET A 208 18.33 3.10 5.49
CA MET A 208 17.70 2.35 6.59
C MET A 208 17.86 0.84 6.40
N LEU A 209 17.64 0.33 5.18
CA LEU A 209 17.82 -1.09 4.86
C LEU A 209 19.28 -1.54 5.07
N GLU A 210 20.24 -0.79 4.54
CA GLU A 210 21.67 -1.08 4.66
C GLU A 210 22.14 -0.98 6.12
N ALA A 211 21.68 0.03 6.88
CA ALA A 211 21.98 0.20 8.29
C ALA A 211 21.40 -0.93 9.18
N THR A 212 20.29 -1.53 8.76
CA THR A 212 19.71 -2.71 9.41
C THR A 212 20.55 -3.98 9.18
N GLY A 213 21.40 -4.00 8.14
CA GLY A 213 22.26 -5.14 7.81
C GLY A 213 21.82 -5.89 6.54
N PHE A 214 20.81 -5.40 5.82
CA PHE A 214 20.45 -5.96 4.53
C PHE A 214 21.56 -5.76 3.50
N THR A 215 21.71 -6.76 2.62
CA THR A 215 22.61 -6.73 1.45
C THR A 215 21.81 -6.85 0.17
N ASP A 216 22.47 -6.67 -0.98
CA ASP A 216 21.85 -6.77 -2.31
C ASP A 216 20.60 -5.88 -2.45
N VAL A 217 20.64 -4.69 -1.82
CA VAL A 217 19.54 -3.73 -1.89
C VAL A 217 19.39 -3.20 -3.29
N LYS A 218 18.30 -3.58 -3.95
CA LYS A 218 17.94 -3.14 -5.31
C LYS A 218 16.67 -2.30 -5.23
N GLN A 219 16.56 -1.37 -6.16
CA GLN A 219 15.38 -0.57 -6.35
C GLN A 219 14.98 -0.58 -7.82
N GLU A 220 13.72 -0.85 -8.07
CA GLU A 220 13.05 -0.67 -9.35
C GLU A 220 12.08 0.49 -9.25
N VAL A 221 12.01 1.32 -10.29
CA VAL A 221 11.09 2.46 -10.37
C VAL A 221 10.25 2.30 -11.62
N ILE A 222 8.94 2.27 -11.44
CA ILE A 222 7.97 2.05 -12.51
C ILE A 222 7.09 3.30 -12.62
N LYS A 223 6.98 3.88 -13.83
CA LYS A 223 6.06 4.99 -14.09
C LYS A 223 4.62 4.47 -14.14
N ALA A 224 3.75 5.03 -13.33
CA ALA A 224 2.31 4.84 -13.39
C ALA A 224 1.65 6.13 -13.89
N TYR A 225 1.31 6.18 -15.18
CA TYR A 225 0.60 7.33 -15.74
C TYR A 225 -0.79 7.47 -15.12
N VAL A 226 -1.21 8.70 -14.85
CA VAL A 226 -2.53 8.98 -14.25
C VAL A 226 -3.66 8.96 -15.26
N CYS A 227 -3.34 8.97 -16.57
CA CYS A 227 -4.31 8.83 -17.64
C CYS A 227 -3.75 7.96 -18.78
N PRO A 228 -4.61 7.25 -19.56
CA PRO A 228 -4.19 6.24 -20.54
C PRO A 228 -3.83 6.85 -21.91
N TRP A 229 -2.89 7.78 -21.95
CA TRP A 229 -2.48 8.48 -23.16
C TRP A 229 -1.41 7.75 -23.98
N SER A 230 -0.58 6.92 -23.36
CA SER A 230 0.54 6.24 -24.01
C SER A 230 0.14 5.38 -25.23
N ALA A 231 1.03 5.30 -26.21
CA ALA A 231 0.87 4.36 -27.33
C ALA A 231 1.10 2.90 -26.92
N ASP A 232 1.86 2.67 -25.83
CA ASP A 232 2.10 1.32 -25.30
C ASP A 232 0.82 0.76 -24.65
N ARG A 233 0.50 -0.50 -24.97
CA ARG A 233 -0.71 -1.15 -24.47
C ARG A 233 -0.67 -1.42 -22.97
N ASN A 234 0.49 -1.84 -22.45
CA ASN A 234 0.63 -2.17 -21.05
C ASN A 234 0.59 -0.92 -20.18
N GLU A 235 1.31 0.16 -20.60
CA GLU A 235 1.24 1.45 -19.92
C GLU A 235 -0.18 2.02 -19.88
N ARG A 236 -0.96 1.90 -20.99
CA ARG A 236 -2.36 2.31 -20.99
C ARG A 236 -3.23 1.51 -20.03
N GLU A 237 -2.98 0.21 -19.91
CA GLU A 237 -3.76 -0.64 -19.02
C GLU A 237 -3.42 -0.32 -17.56
N ILE A 238 -2.14 -0.16 -17.21
CA ILE A 238 -1.69 0.31 -15.89
C ILE A 238 -2.34 1.65 -15.58
N ALA A 239 -2.29 2.60 -16.51
CA ALA A 239 -2.85 3.95 -16.34
C ALA A 239 -4.36 3.94 -16.08
N ARG A 240 -5.12 3.08 -16.74
CA ARG A 240 -6.59 2.94 -16.50
C ARG A 240 -6.87 2.51 -15.07
N TRP A 241 -6.20 1.46 -14.63
CA TRP A 241 -6.37 0.96 -13.26
C TRP A 241 -5.86 1.95 -12.22
N PHE A 242 -4.72 2.58 -12.48
CA PHE A 242 -4.15 3.60 -11.59
C PHE A 242 -5.08 4.82 -11.46
N ASN A 243 -5.67 5.30 -12.58
CA ASN A 243 -6.63 6.40 -12.57
C ASN A 243 -7.86 6.08 -11.72
N ILE A 244 -8.43 4.87 -11.86
CA ILE A 244 -9.56 4.43 -11.05
C ILE A 244 -9.17 4.40 -9.57
N GLY A 245 -8.06 3.75 -9.22
CA GLY A 245 -7.56 3.69 -7.84
C GLY A 245 -7.29 5.07 -7.26
N LEU A 246 -6.64 5.95 -8.01
CA LEU A 246 -6.36 7.33 -7.61
C LEU A 246 -7.67 8.13 -7.40
N SER A 247 -8.64 8.00 -8.29
CA SER A 247 -9.92 8.70 -8.20
C SER A 247 -10.70 8.35 -6.92
N HIS A 248 -10.64 7.09 -6.47
CA HIS A 248 -11.20 6.66 -5.19
C HIS A 248 -10.34 7.07 -3.98
N SER A 249 -9.03 7.31 -4.20
CA SER A 249 -8.10 7.66 -3.13
C SER A 249 -8.13 9.12 -2.74
N LEU A 250 -8.35 10.03 -3.69
CA LEU A 250 -8.17 11.47 -3.49
C LEU A 250 -8.90 11.98 -2.24
N GLU A 251 -10.20 11.76 -2.12
CA GLU A 251 -10.98 12.19 -0.95
C GLU A 251 -10.65 11.36 0.29
N ALA A 252 -10.63 10.03 0.15
CA ALA A 252 -10.39 9.11 1.28
C ALA A 252 -9.08 9.39 2.00
N MET A 253 -8.02 9.71 1.26
CA MET A 253 -6.70 10.00 1.82
C MET A 253 -6.58 11.44 2.34
N SER A 254 -7.47 12.36 1.95
CA SER A 254 -7.34 13.80 2.22
C SER A 254 -8.08 14.27 3.47
N LEU A 255 -9.23 13.69 3.78
CA LEU A 255 -10.14 14.24 4.80
C LEU A 255 -9.44 14.46 6.14
N LYS A 256 -8.85 13.45 6.75
CA LYS A 256 -8.17 13.61 8.04
C LYS A 256 -6.94 14.54 7.95
N PRO A 257 -5.97 14.32 7.06
CA PRO A 257 -4.77 15.15 7.06
C PRO A 257 -5.06 16.63 6.75
N LEU A 258 -5.95 16.94 5.82
CA LEU A 258 -6.22 18.32 5.47
C LEU A 258 -7.11 19.03 6.51
N ILE A 259 -8.13 18.35 7.03
CA ILE A 259 -9.03 18.96 8.02
C ILE A 259 -8.33 19.09 9.38
N GLU A 260 -7.79 18.00 9.92
CA GLU A 260 -7.31 17.97 11.30
C GLU A 260 -5.92 18.60 11.46
N LYS A 261 -5.09 18.61 10.43
CA LYS A 261 -3.70 19.11 10.51
C LYS A 261 -3.47 20.42 9.80
N LEU A 262 -4.23 20.68 8.74
CA LEU A 262 -4.08 21.92 7.95
C LEU A 262 -5.23 22.89 8.14
N GLY A 263 -6.34 22.48 8.82
CA GLY A 263 -7.45 23.37 9.16
C GLY A 263 -8.38 23.68 7.97
N PHE A 264 -8.42 22.83 6.95
CA PHE A 264 -9.35 22.98 5.83
C PHE A 264 -10.78 22.63 6.24
N GLU A 265 -11.77 23.28 5.66
CA GLU A 265 -13.16 22.82 5.73
C GLU A 265 -13.36 21.60 4.82
N ALA A 266 -14.27 20.70 5.23
CA ALA A 266 -14.50 19.45 4.50
C ALA A 266 -14.94 19.69 3.04
N GLU A 267 -15.68 20.77 2.78
CA GLU A 267 -16.14 21.12 1.43
C GLU A 267 -14.98 21.57 0.53
N ASP A 268 -14.06 22.37 1.06
CA ASP A 268 -12.85 22.78 0.32
C ASP A 268 -11.97 21.60 -0.06
N VAL A 269 -11.87 20.61 0.85
CA VAL A 269 -11.14 19.36 0.58
C VAL A 269 -11.80 18.60 -0.57
N ARG A 270 -13.13 18.46 -0.54
CA ARG A 270 -13.87 17.77 -1.62
C ARG A 270 -13.74 18.50 -2.95
N GLU A 271 -13.87 19.83 -2.95
CA GLU A 271 -13.69 20.62 -4.17
C GLU A 271 -12.29 20.43 -4.78
N LEU A 272 -11.24 20.47 -3.94
CA LEU A 272 -9.87 20.22 -4.39
C LEU A 272 -9.73 18.81 -4.98
N CYS A 273 -10.26 17.79 -4.32
CA CYS A 273 -10.21 16.41 -4.79
C CYS A 273 -10.95 16.23 -6.14
N GLU A 274 -12.13 16.85 -6.30
CA GLU A 274 -12.88 16.79 -7.56
C GLU A 274 -12.17 17.53 -8.70
N ARG A 275 -11.48 18.63 -8.42
CA ARG A 275 -10.65 19.33 -9.40
C ARG A 275 -9.44 18.49 -9.80
N ALA A 276 -8.74 17.89 -8.84
CA ALA A 276 -7.62 16.98 -9.09
C ALA A 276 -8.08 15.76 -9.92
N LYS A 277 -9.20 15.14 -9.56
CA LYS A 277 -9.79 14.01 -10.29
C LYS A 277 -10.10 14.34 -11.74
N ARG A 278 -10.70 15.50 -12.01
CA ARG A 278 -10.95 15.96 -13.39
C ARG A 278 -9.65 16.16 -14.16
N GLU A 279 -8.62 16.70 -13.52
CA GLU A 279 -7.31 16.95 -14.12
C GLU A 279 -6.62 15.64 -14.51
N THR A 280 -6.68 14.61 -13.67
CA THR A 280 -6.06 13.28 -13.94
C THR A 280 -6.72 12.55 -15.12
N CYS A 281 -7.85 13.01 -15.64
CA CYS A 281 -8.50 12.47 -16.84
C CYS A 281 -8.07 13.18 -18.14
N VAL A 282 -7.25 14.24 -18.06
CA VAL A 282 -6.87 15.03 -19.24
C VAL A 282 -5.67 14.39 -19.93
N LEU A 283 -5.90 13.73 -21.05
CA LEU A 283 -4.92 12.91 -21.77
C LEU A 283 -3.64 13.66 -22.16
N ARG A 284 -3.71 14.95 -22.45
CA ARG A 284 -2.57 15.76 -22.88
C ARG A 284 -1.56 16.10 -21.77
N TYR A 285 -1.90 15.86 -20.51
CA TYR A 285 -1.01 16.28 -19.40
C TYR A 285 0.10 15.31 -19.10
N HIS A 286 0.11 14.12 -19.63
CA HIS A 286 1.14 13.08 -19.50
C HIS A 286 1.70 12.90 -18.08
N THR A 287 0.87 13.23 -17.09
CA THR A 287 1.26 13.17 -15.68
C THR A 287 1.38 11.73 -15.21
N TYR A 288 2.38 11.46 -14.35
CA TYR A 288 2.60 10.15 -13.74
C TYR A 288 3.05 10.26 -12.29
N CYS A 289 2.84 9.20 -11.53
CA CYS A 289 3.47 8.93 -10.25
C CYS A 289 4.47 7.78 -10.40
N ASN A 290 5.46 7.70 -9.51
CA ASN A 290 6.39 6.57 -9.50
C ASN A 290 5.92 5.51 -8.50
N ILE A 291 6.01 4.25 -8.90
CA ILE A 291 5.95 3.11 -8.01
C ILE A 291 7.39 2.68 -7.75
N HIS A 292 7.77 2.62 -6.48
CA HIS A 292 9.09 2.18 -6.06
C HIS A 292 8.99 0.78 -5.46
N VAL A 293 9.85 -0.12 -5.93
CA VAL A 293 9.95 -1.50 -5.42
C VAL A 293 11.38 -1.71 -4.94
N TRP A 294 11.54 -1.91 -3.63
CA TRP A 294 12.83 -2.31 -3.05
C TRP A 294 12.82 -3.80 -2.78
N THR A 295 13.92 -4.46 -3.13
CA THR A 295 14.22 -5.82 -2.69
C THR A 295 15.55 -5.82 -1.96
N ALA A 296 15.63 -6.50 -0.82
CA ALA A 296 16.82 -6.56 0.02
C ALA A 296 16.97 -7.96 0.62
N ARG A 297 18.19 -8.48 0.72
CA ARG A 297 18.47 -9.84 1.20
C ARG A 297 19.06 -9.81 2.60
N LYS A 298 18.60 -10.71 3.49
CA LYS A 298 19.31 -10.99 4.74
C LYS A 298 20.56 -11.82 4.42
N PRO A 299 21.79 -11.33 4.75
CA PRO A 299 23.01 -12.10 4.54
C PRO A 299 23.03 -13.38 5.38
N GLY A 300 23.83 -14.34 4.97
CA GLY A 300 24.13 -15.51 5.79
C GLY A 300 25.02 -15.14 6.98
N PRO A 301 25.17 -16.05 7.96
CA PRO A 301 26.11 -15.86 9.04
C PRO A 301 27.50 -15.57 8.46
N GLN A 302 28.18 -14.55 8.99
CA GLN A 302 29.59 -14.36 8.66
C GLN A 302 30.38 -15.57 9.19
N GLN A 303 31.12 -16.23 8.29
CA GLN A 303 32.03 -17.33 8.65
C GLN A 303 33.22 -16.80 9.40
#